data_07a26c11c6e90d0c345df07c8f183b4d
#
_entry.id   07a26c11c6e90d0c345df07c8f183b4d
#
_cell.length_a   1.000
_cell.length_b   1.000
_cell.length_c   1.000
_cell.angle_alpha   90.00
_cell.angle_beta   90.00
_cell.angle_gamma   90.00
#
_symmetry.space_group_name_H-M   'P 1'
#
loop_
_entity.id
_entity.type
_entity.pdbx_description
1 polymer ?
#
loop_
_entity_poly.entity_id
_entity_poly.type
_entity_poly.pdbx_seq_one_letter_code
_entity_poly.pdbx_strand_id
1 'polypeptide(L)'
;VECLLVPDISLAVAEQFALSGKHVLVLLTDMTNFSDALKEISITMEHVPSNRGYPGDLYSQLAARYEKAVDFDTAGSITILAATTMPGDDVTHPVPDNTGYITEGQFYLKNAVIEPFGSLSRLKQQVNGKTRDDHRTIMDTMIQLFANYRETLEKQAMGFQMSNWDKKL
;
A
#
# COMPACT_ATOMS: atom_id res chain seq x y z
N VAL A 1 9.51 4.39 -21.42
CA VAL A 1 10.07 3.03 -21.52
C VAL A 1 10.75 2.63 -20.21
N GLU A 2 11.65 3.44 -19.64
CA GLU A 2 12.36 3.13 -18.40
C GLU A 2 11.40 2.85 -17.23
N CYS A 3 10.36 3.68 -17.07
CA CYS A 3 9.36 3.48 -16.01
C CYS A 3 8.64 2.13 -16.08
N LEU A 4 8.57 1.50 -17.26
CA LEU A 4 7.99 0.17 -17.43
C LEU A 4 8.99 -0.95 -17.12
N LEU A 5 10.27 -0.76 -17.42
CA LEU A 5 11.30 -1.78 -17.27
C LEU A 5 11.85 -1.88 -15.84
N VAL A 6 11.97 -0.73 -15.15
CA VAL A 6 12.59 -0.68 -13.81
C VAL A 6 11.91 -1.60 -12.80
N PRO A 7 10.57 -1.65 -12.67
CA PRO A 7 9.92 -2.59 -11.76
C PRO A 7 10.26 -4.05 -12.07
N ASP A 8 10.24 -4.44 -13.36
CA ASP A 8 10.52 -5.82 -13.77
C ASP A 8 11.96 -6.21 -13.49
N ILE A 9 12.93 -5.33 -13.78
CA ILE A 9 14.34 -5.55 -13.50
C ILE A 9 14.58 -5.68 -11.99
N SER A 10 13.96 -4.79 -11.19
CA SER A 10 14.08 -4.82 -9.73
C SER A 10 13.54 -6.12 -9.13
N LEU A 11 12.40 -6.58 -9.63
CA LEU A 11 11.79 -7.83 -9.18
C LEU A 11 12.60 -9.06 -9.62
N ALA A 12 13.17 -9.06 -10.82
CA ALA A 12 14.05 -10.13 -11.26
C ALA A 12 15.32 -10.26 -10.40
N VAL A 13 15.90 -9.13 -9.98
CA VAL A 13 17.01 -9.13 -9.03
C VAL A 13 16.58 -9.65 -7.66
N ALA A 14 15.41 -9.23 -7.18
CA ALA A 14 14.85 -9.70 -5.91
C ALA A 14 14.62 -11.23 -5.92
N GLU A 15 14.09 -11.78 -7.01
CA GLU A 15 13.91 -13.22 -7.19
C GLU A 15 15.22 -14.00 -7.06
N GLN A 16 16.30 -13.52 -7.67
CA GLN A 16 17.61 -14.16 -7.56
C GLN A 16 18.13 -14.20 -6.12
N PHE A 17 17.94 -13.11 -5.36
CA PHE A 17 18.30 -13.10 -3.94
C PHE A 17 17.40 -14.01 -3.11
N ALA A 18 16.12 -14.02 -3.35
CA ALA A 18 15.18 -14.87 -2.61
C ALA A 18 15.47 -16.37 -2.88
N LEU A 19 15.70 -16.75 -4.13
CA LEU A 19 16.09 -18.12 -4.49
C LEU A 19 17.43 -18.53 -3.86
N SER A 20 18.31 -17.59 -3.56
CA SER A 20 19.55 -17.85 -2.80
C SER A 20 19.34 -17.94 -1.27
N GLY A 21 18.09 -17.96 -0.80
CA GLY A 21 17.71 -18.11 0.62
C GLY A 21 17.63 -16.79 1.39
N LYS A 22 17.59 -15.63 0.72
CA LYS A 22 17.49 -14.33 1.40
C LYS A 22 16.06 -13.83 1.48
N HIS A 23 15.73 -13.13 2.58
CA HIS A 23 14.49 -12.36 2.69
C HIS A 23 14.72 -10.98 2.12
N VAL A 24 13.96 -10.62 1.09
CA VAL A 24 14.15 -9.40 0.30
C VAL A 24 12.98 -8.46 0.47
N LEU A 25 13.25 -7.19 0.74
CA LEU A 25 12.27 -6.11 0.69
C LEU A 25 12.48 -5.29 -0.58
N VAL A 26 11.46 -5.23 -1.43
CA VAL A 26 11.45 -4.42 -2.66
C VAL A 26 10.62 -3.18 -2.42
N LEU A 27 11.20 -2.01 -2.65
CA LEU A 27 10.52 -0.72 -2.58
C LEU A 27 10.23 -0.22 -3.99
N LEU A 28 8.98 -0.39 -4.46
CA LEU A 28 8.51 0.18 -5.72
C LEU A 28 7.99 1.59 -5.44
N THR A 29 8.85 2.58 -5.57
CA THR A 29 8.63 3.92 -5.05
C THR A 29 7.61 4.75 -5.81
N ASP A 30 7.26 4.36 -7.05
CA ASP A 30 6.25 5.08 -7.86
C ASP A 30 5.62 4.17 -8.92
N MET A 31 4.55 3.48 -8.54
CA MET A 31 3.77 2.66 -9.46
C MET A 31 2.71 3.46 -10.23
N THR A 32 2.46 4.69 -9.84
CA THR A 32 1.65 5.63 -10.65
C THR A 32 2.40 5.99 -11.93
N ASN A 33 3.69 6.29 -11.82
CA ASN A 33 4.55 6.58 -12.97
C ASN A 33 4.65 5.39 -13.94
N PHE A 34 4.72 4.17 -13.40
CA PHE A 34 4.61 2.94 -14.21
C PHE A 34 3.29 2.90 -14.97
N SER A 35 2.17 3.14 -14.30
CA SER A 35 0.82 3.09 -14.88
C SER A 35 0.60 4.18 -15.93
N ASP A 36 1.12 5.37 -15.69
CA ASP A 36 1.06 6.50 -16.67
C ASP A 36 1.91 6.20 -17.91
N ALA A 37 3.09 5.62 -17.75
CA ALA A 37 3.90 5.19 -18.89
C ALA A 37 3.21 4.07 -19.70
N LEU A 38 2.49 3.16 -19.03
CA LEU A 38 1.68 2.15 -19.70
C LEU A 38 0.54 2.78 -20.50
N LYS A 39 -0.13 3.79 -19.94
CA LYS A 39 -1.16 4.58 -20.61
C LYS A 39 -0.63 5.28 -21.86
N GLU A 40 0.52 5.94 -21.77
CA GLU A 40 1.15 6.62 -22.91
C GLU A 40 1.45 5.66 -24.06
N ILE A 41 2.01 4.48 -23.76
CA ILE A 41 2.30 3.47 -24.78
C ILE A 41 1.00 2.93 -25.40
N SER A 42 -0.02 2.67 -24.61
CA SER A 42 -1.31 2.19 -25.10
C SER A 42 -1.96 3.19 -26.06
N ILE A 43 -1.87 4.49 -25.75
CA ILE A 43 -2.35 5.56 -26.63
C ILE A 43 -1.55 5.56 -27.95
N THR A 44 -0.22 5.45 -27.87
CA THR A 44 0.65 5.44 -29.05
C THR A 44 0.39 4.21 -29.95
N MET A 45 -0.03 3.10 -29.35
CA MET A 45 -0.41 1.87 -30.06
C MET A 45 -1.88 1.86 -30.51
N GLU A 46 -2.60 2.97 -30.33
CA GLU A 46 -4.02 3.13 -30.70
C GLU A 46 -4.95 2.09 -30.00
N HIS A 47 -4.58 1.62 -28.81
CA HIS A 47 -5.45 0.76 -28.04
C HIS A 47 -6.66 1.52 -27.50
N VAL A 48 -7.81 0.85 -27.46
CA VAL A 48 -9.03 1.43 -26.90
C VAL A 48 -8.85 1.71 -25.41
N PRO A 49 -8.96 2.98 -24.97
CA PRO A 49 -8.79 3.32 -23.57
C PRO A 49 -9.97 2.84 -22.73
N SER A 50 -9.70 2.47 -21.50
CA SER A 50 -10.68 2.15 -20.46
C SER A 50 -10.82 3.32 -19.48
N ASN A 51 -11.11 3.03 -18.21
CA ASN A 51 -11.35 4.01 -17.15
C ASN A 51 -10.22 5.06 -17.06
N ARG A 52 -10.59 6.34 -17.13
CA ARG A 52 -9.68 7.51 -17.09
C ARG A 52 -8.51 7.45 -18.09
N GLY A 53 -8.70 6.75 -19.20
CA GLY A 53 -7.71 6.61 -20.27
C GLY A 53 -6.60 5.60 -20.00
N TYR A 54 -6.66 4.85 -18.93
CA TYR A 54 -5.77 3.72 -18.71
C TYR A 54 -6.14 2.54 -19.62
N PRO A 55 -5.19 1.64 -19.96
CA PRO A 55 -5.49 0.46 -20.74
C PRO A 55 -6.38 -0.51 -19.97
N GLY A 56 -7.19 -1.31 -20.67
CA GLY A 56 -8.12 -2.26 -20.04
C GLY A 56 -7.45 -3.38 -19.24
N ASP A 57 -6.17 -3.64 -19.51
CA ASP A 57 -5.35 -4.65 -18.82
C ASP A 57 -4.50 -4.09 -17.65
N LEU A 58 -4.74 -2.82 -17.22
CA LEU A 58 -3.99 -2.20 -16.12
C LEU A 58 -3.94 -3.09 -14.87
N TYR A 59 -5.08 -3.70 -14.50
CA TYR A 59 -5.13 -4.62 -13.37
C TYR A 59 -4.13 -5.78 -13.53
N SER A 60 -4.16 -6.46 -14.67
CA SER A 60 -3.28 -7.59 -14.95
C SER A 60 -1.80 -7.19 -14.99
N GLN A 61 -1.51 -5.99 -15.49
CA GLN A 61 -0.16 -5.45 -15.51
C GLN A 61 0.38 -5.18 -14.10
N LEU A 62 -0.44 -4.62 -13.21
CA LEU A 62 -0.08 -4.42 -11.82
C LEU A 62 0.01 -5.75 -11.06
N ALA A 63 -0.96 -6.65 -11.25
CA ALA A 63 -1.00 -7.95 -10.61
C ALA A 63 0.24 -8.79 -10.94
N ALA A 64 0.66 -8.84 -12.20
CA ALA A 64 1.84 -9.58 -12.63
C ALA A 64 3.13 -9.19 -11.89
N ARG A 65 3.18 -7.96 -11.36
CA ARG A 65 4.31 -7.46 -10.57
C ARG A 65 4.13 -7.67 -9.08
N TYR A 66 2.93 -7.40 -8.55
CA TYR A 66 2.67 -7.52 -7.12
C TYR A 66 2.57 -8.98 -6.66
N GLU A 67 2.11 -9.90 -7.52
CA GLU A 67 2.06 -11.34 -7.25
C GLU A 67 3.44 -12.01 -7.15
N LYS A 68 4.51 -11.27 -7.45
CA LYS A 68 5.89 -11.72 -7.18
C LYS A 68 6.28 -11.62 -5.70
N ALA A 69 5.44 -11.02 -4.85
CA ALA A 69 5.57 -11.13 -3.41
C ALA A 69 5.25 -12.56 -2.98
N VAL A 70 6.25 -13.28 -2.51
CA VAL A 70 6.16 -14.72 -2.25
C VAL A 70 7.04 -15.13 -1.07
N ASP A 71 6.62 -16.13 -0.34
CA ASP A 71 7.43 -16.86 0.62
C ASP A 71 7.69 -18.26 0.08
N PHE A 72 8.95 -18.57 -0.21
CA PHE A 72 9.35 -19.86 -0.79
C PHE A 72 9.55 -20.89 0.32
N ASP A 73 8.93 -22.05 0.23
CA ASP A 73 9.00 -23.11 1.23
C ASP A 73 10.43 -23.56 1.57
N THR A 74 11.36 -23.47 0.63
CA THR A 74 12.73 -23.99 0.77
C THR A 74 13.82 -22.94 0.50
N ALA A 75 13.44 -21.68 0.37
CA ALA A 75 14.37 -20.59 0.06
C ALA A 75 14.08 -19.35 0.90
N GLY A 76 14.19 -18.16 0.33
CA GLY A 76 13.87 -16.91 1.00
C GLY A 76 12.47 -16.40 0.66
N SER A 77 12.26 -15.10 0.84
CA SER A 77 10.98 -14.46 0.57
C SER A 77 11.14 -13.10 -0.11
N ILE A 78 10.09 -12.65 -0.79
CA ILE A 78 9.98 -11.32 -1.36
C ILE A 78 8.81 -10.60 -0.72
N THR A 79 9.09 -9.47 -0.10
CA THR A 79 8.08 -8.52 0.38
C THR A 79 8.12 -7.29 -0.50
N ILE A 80 6.96 -6.82 -0.98
CA ILE A 80 6.86 -5.64 -1.84
C ILE A 80 6.13 -4.52 -1.10
N LEU A 81 6.72 -3.34 -1.03
CA LEU A 81 6.05 -2.09 -0.68
C LEU A 81 5.95 -1.23 -1.93
N ALA A 82 4.74 -1.08 -2.45
CA ALA A 82 4.46 -0.28 -3.63
C ALA A 82 3.82 1.06 -3.24
N ALA A 83 4.41 2.15 -3.69
CA ALA A 83 3.84 3.48 -3.51
C ALA A 83 3.04 3.88 -4.75
N THR A 84 1.87 4.44 -4.51
CA THR A 84 1.02 5.06 -5.53
C THR A 84 0.58 6.44 -5.07
N THR A 85 0.28 7.33 -6.00
CA THR A 85 -0.33 8.62 -5.70
C THR A 85 -1.85 8.54 -5.82
N MET A 86 -2.55 9.35 -5.04
CA MET A 86 -4.00 9.51 -5.10
C MET A 86 -4.34 10.94 -5.51
N PRO A 87 -4.46 11.23 -6.81
CA PRO A 87 -4.80 12.57 -7.29
C PRO A 87 -6.14 13.04 -6.71
N GLY A 88 -6.15 14.19 -6.04
CA GLY A 88 -7.34 14.74 -5.39
C GLY A 88 -7.85 13.94 -4.19
N ASP A 89 -7.00 13.17 -3.50
CA ASP A 89 -7.37 12.23 -2.43
C ASP A 89 -8.41 11.18 -2.87
N ASP A 90 -8.49 10.91 -4.18
CA ASP A 90 -9.47 9.98 -4.75
C ASP A 90 -8.95 8.54 -4.72
N VAL A 91 -9.41 7.77 -3.74
CA VAL A 91 -9.10 6.34 -3.59
C VAL A 91 -9.67 5.48 -4.73
N THR A 92 -10.67 6.00 -5.48
CA THR A 92 -11.29 5.30 -6.63
C THR A 92 -10.55 5.55 -7.95
N HIS A 93 -9.42 6.27 -7.90
CA HIS A 93 -8.55 6.40 -9.04
C HIS A 93 -8.00 5.03 -9.46
N PRO A 94 -7.97 4.68 -10.77
CA PRO A 94 -7.67 3.32 -11.23
C PRO A 94 -6.38 2.71 -10.66
N VAL A 95 -5.35 3.50 -10.43
CA VAL A 95 -4.06 2.98 -9.93
C VAL A 95 -4.14 2.59 -8.46
N PRO A 96 -4.50 3.47 -7.50
CA PRO A 96 -4.65 3.06 -6.11
C PRO A 96 -5.76 2.05 -5.91
N ASP A 97 -6.88 2.13 -6.64
CA ASP A 97 -7.99 1.20 -6.53
C ASP A 97 -7.57 -0.23 -6.91
N ASN A 98 -6.99 -0.42 -8.10
CA ASN A 98 -6.48 -1.73 -8.52
C ASN A 98 -5.37 -2.25 -7.59
N THR A 99 -4.44 -1.39 -7.18
CA THR A 99 -3.39 -1.75 -6.21
C THR A 99 -4.01 -2.25 -4.91
N GLY A 100 -5.06 -1.60 -4.45
CA GLY A 100 -5.80 -1.98 -3.26
C GLY A 100 -6.48 -3.34 -3.36
N TYR A 101 -6.98 -3.73 -4.52
CA TYR A 101 -7.57 -5.06 -4.73
C TYR A 101 -6.52 -6.17 -4.77
N ILE A 102 -5.34 -5.91 -5.29
CA ILE A 102 -4.29 -6.92 -5.51
C ILE A 102 -3.51 -7.16 -4.22
N THR A 103 -3.16 -6.10 -3.48
CA THR A 103 -2.26 -6.17 -2.32
C THR A 103 -2.96 -6.62 -1.04
N GLU A 104 -2.21 -7.23 -0.11
CA GLU A 104 -2.73 -7.73 1.17
C GLU A 104 -2.89 -6.64 2.24
N GLY A 105 -2.33 -5.48 2.03
CA GLY A 105 -2.47 -4.34 2.92
C GLY A 105 -2.27 -3.02 2.22
N GLN A 106 -2.86 -1.96 2.78
CA GLN A 106 -2.79 -0.61 2.26
C GLN A 106 -2.59 0.37 3.39
N PHE A 107 -1.68 1.32 3.20
CA PHE A 107 -1.48 2.44 4.10
C PHE A 107 -1.85 3.73 3.37
N TYR A 108 -2.91 4.39 3.83
CA TYR A 108 -3.25 5.73 3.35
C TYR A 108 -2.49 6.78 4.16
N LEU A 109 -1.77 7.67 3.44
CA LEU A 109 -1.10 8.79 4.06
C LEU A 109 -1.92 10.07 3.84
N LYS A 110 -2.18 10.78 4.91
CA LYS A 110 -2.78 12.11 4.90
C LYS A 110 -1.85 13.07 5.62
N ASN A 111 -1.41 14.13 4.95
CA ASN A 111 -0.43 15.07 5.50
C ASN A 111 0.83 14.38 6.05
N ALA A 112 1.37 13.41 5.31
CA ALA A 112 2.53 12.58 5.68
C ALA A 112 2.35 11.72 6.95
N VAL A 113 1.12 11.54 7.43
CA VAL A 113 0.77 10.66 8.56
C VAL A 113 -0.10 9.52 8.05
N ILE A 114 0.14 8.31 8.55
CA ILE A 114 -0.70 7.15 8.22
C ILE A 114 -2.08 7.36 8.85
N GLU A 115 -3.13 7.26 8.02
CA GLU A 115 -4.53 7.28 8.45
C GLU A 115 -4.99 5.84 8.73
N PRO A 116 -5.03 5.39 9.98
CA PRO A 116 -5.28 3.97 10.30
C PRO A 116 -6.70 3.52 10.00
N PHE A 117 -7.70 4.42 9.99
CA PHE A 117 -9.09 4.05 9.70
C PHE A 117 -9.37 3.84 8.22
N GLY A 118 -8.63 4.52 7.34
CA GLY A 118 -8.67 4.29 5.90
C GLY A 118 -7.73 3.16 5.44
N SER A 119 -6.81 2.76 6.29
CA SER A 119 -5.82 1.73 5.99
C SER A 119 -6.39 0.33 6.25
N LEU A 120 -5.90 -0.65 5.50
CA LEU A 120 -6.40 -2.02 5.54
C LEU A 120 -5.24 -3.02 5.69
N SER A 121 -5.48 -4.07 6.50
CA SER A 121 -4.64 -5.27 6.54
C SER A 121 -5.54 -6.49 6.46
N ARG A 122 -5.53 -7.20 5.34
CA ARG A 122 -6.35 -8.41 5.12
C ARG A 122 -5.87 -9.60 5.95
N LEU A 123 -4.57 -9.66 6.22
CA LEU A 123 -3.95 -10.78 6.93
C LEU A 123 -3.92 -10.61 8.46
N LYS A 124 -4.39 -9.48 8.99
CA LYS A 124 -4.35 -9.17 10.43
C LYS A 124 -4.85 -10.33 11.30
N GLN A 125 -5.98 -10.96 10.92
CA GLN A 125 -6.56 -12.06 11.69
C GLN A 125 -5.82 -13.38 11.50
N GLN A 126 -5.25 -13.61 10.32
CA GLN A 126 -4.56 -14.86 9.99
C GLN A 126 -3.19 -15.00 10.70
N VAL A 127 -2.56 -13.85 10.99
CA VAL A 127 -1.28 -13.82 11.73
C VAL A 127 -1.46 -13.80 13.24
N ASN A 128 -2.70 -13.71 13.72
CA ASN A 128 -3.01 -13.74 15.14
C ASN A 128 -2.57 -15.09 15.77
N GLY A 129 -1.75 -15.02 16.81
CA GLY A 129 -1.14 -16.20 17.45
C GLY A 129 0.10 -16.76 16.73
N LYS A 130 0.49 -16.20 15.58
CA LYS A 130 1.75 -16.50 14.88
C LYS A 130 2.85 -15.46 15.11
N THR A 131 2.48 -14.35 15.70
CA THR A 131 3.39 -13.26 16.08
C THR A 131 3.47 -13.19 17.60
N ARG A 132 4.23 -12.23 18.14
CA ARG A 132 4.35 -12.02 19.59
C ARG A 132 2.97 -11.84 20.25
N ASP A 133 2.75 -12.44 21.42
CA ASP A 133 1.44 -12.55 22.09
C ASP A 133 0.76 -11.18 22.37
N ASP A 134 1.56 -10.13 22.58
CA ASP A 134 1.07 -8.79 22.87
C ASP A 134 0.72 -7.97 21.63
N HIS A 135 1.07 -8.40 20.41
CA HIS A 135 0.84 -7.63 19.18
C HIS A 135 -0.64 -7.30 18.96
N ARG A 136 -1.54 -8.24 19.21
CA ARG A 136 -2.98 -8.02 19.07
C ARG A 136 -3.47 -6.91 20.01
N THR A 137 -3.08 -7.01 21.29
CA THR A 137 -3.49 -6.04 22.32
C THR A 137 -2.92 -4.66 22.01
N ILE A 138 -1.66 -4.59 21.56
CA ILE A 138 -1.03 -3.32 21.15
C ILE A 138 -1.78 -2.70 19.97
N MET A 139 -2.07 -3.48 18.92
CA MET A 139 -2.79 -2.96 17.74
C MET A 139 -4.15 -2.39 18.11
N ASP A 140 -4.94 -3.11 18.89
CA ASP A 140 -6.29 -2.68 19.27
C ASP A 140 -6.22 -1.45 20.19
N THR A 141 -5.28 -1.40 21.12
CA THR A 141 -5.05 -0.24 22.00
C THR A 141 -4.59 0.98 21.22
N MET A 142 -3.69 0.84 20.24
CA MET A 142 -3.18 1.94 19.44
C MET A 142 -4.28 2.55 18.55
N ILE A 143 -5.16 1.73 17.97
CA ILE A 143 -6.30 2.21 17.19
C ILE A 143 -7.25 3.01 18.08
N GLN A 144 -7.55 2.50 19.29
CA GLN A 144 -8.40 3.21 20.27
C GLN A 144 -7.77 4.54 20.71
N LEU A 145 -6.47 4.53 20.97
CA LEU A 145 -5.73 5.72 21.36
C LEU A 145 -5.76 6.79 20.25
N PHE A 146 -5.58 6.36 19.00
CA PHE A 146 -5.65 7.25 17.84
C PHE A 146 -7.06 7.85 17.65
N ALA A 147 -8.12 7.06 17.88
CA ALA A 147 -9.49 7.57 17.85
C ALA A 147 -9.72 8.65 18.89
N ASN A 148 -9.28 8.40 20.13
CA ASN A 148 -9.39 9.37 21.23
C ASN A 148 -8.58 10.64 20.95
N TYR A 149 -7.38 10.50 20.40
CA TYR A 149 -6.53 11.63 19.99
C TYR A 149 -7.24 12.51 18.94
N ARG A 150 -7.84 11.92 17.91
CA ARG A 150 -8.59 12.67 16.88
C ARG A 150 -9.78 13.43 17.48
N GLU A 151 -10.57 12.75 18.33
CA GLU A 151 -11.69 13.39 19.03
C GLU A 151 -11.21 14.57 19.88
N THR A 152 -10.07 14.42 20.54
CA THR A 152 -9.45 15.46 21.34
C THR A 152 -9.04 16.68 20.50
N LEU A 153 -8.44 16.45 19.31
CA LEU A 153 -8.10 17.53 18.38
C LEU A 153 -9.35 18.28 17.88
N GLU A 154 -10.42 17.56 17.58
CA GLU A 154 -11.70 18.17 17.16
C GLU A 154 -12.30 19.04 18.29
N LYS A 155 -12.32 18.55 19.53
CA LYS A 155 -12.74 19.32 20.71
C LYS A 155 -11.91 20.59 20.88
N GLN A 156 -10.60 20.47 20.72
CA GLN A 156 -9.68 21.62 20.82
C GLN A 156 -9.97 22.65 19.71
N ALA A 157 -10.17 22.22 18.49
CA ALA A 157 -10.49 23.09 17.35
C ALA A 157 -11.84 23.82 17.52
N MET A 158 -12.81 23.19 18.21
CA MET A 158 -14.10 23.79 18.56
C MET A 158 -14.07 24.68 19.81
N GLY A 159 -12.91 24.81 20.46
CA GLY A 159 -12.74 25.68 21.64
C GLY A 159 -13.28 25.07 22.94
N PHE A 160 -13.51 23.77 23.02
CA PHE A 160 -13.92 23.11 24.25
C PHE A 160 -12.78 23.06 25.28
N GLN A 161 -13.14 23.10 26.57
CA GLN A 161 -12.14 22.89 27.63
C GLN A 161 -11.64 21.46 27.63
N MET A 162 -10.32 21.32 27.61
CA MET A 162 -9.65 20.03 27.63
C MET A 162 -9.61 19.44 29.04
N SER A 163 -10.01 18.19 29.19
CA SER A 163 -9.85 17.43 30.43
C SER A 163 -8.37 17.11 30.72
N ASN A 164 -8.07 16.68 31.94
CA ASN A 164 -6.71 16.23 32.28
C ASN A 164 -6.24 15.00 31.47
N TRP A 165 -7.16 14.21 30.96
CA TRP A 165 -6.89 13.09 30.08
C TRP A 165 -6.57 13.58 28.65
N ASP A 166 -7.40 14.46 28.11
CA ASP A 166 -7.20 15.05 26.79
C ASP A 166 -5.82 15.75 26.64
N LYS A 167 -5.31 16.29 27.74
CA LYS A 167 -3.99 16.95 27.77
C LYS A 167 -2.80 15.96 27.79
N LYS A 168 -3.05 14.66 27.97
CA LYS A 168 -2.03 13.61 27.98
C LYS A 168 -1.99 12.82 26.68
N LEU A 169 -3.01 12.96 25.84
CA LEU A 169 -3.10 12.43 24.49
C LEU A 169 -2.36 13.32 23.50
#